data_a2a73667395d81d54adc69a3f21bb3fc
#
_entry.id   a2a73667395d81d54adc69a3f21bb3fc
#
_cell.length_a   1.000
_cell.length_b   1.000
_cell.length_c   1.000
_cell.angle_alpha   90.00
_cell.angle_beta   90.00
_cell.angle_gamma   90.00
#
_symmetry.space_group_name_H-M   'P 1'
#
loop_
_entity.id
_entity.type
_entity.pdbx_description
1 polymer ?
#
loop_
_entity_poly.entity_id
_entity_poly.type
_entity_poly.pdbx_seq_one_letter_code
_entity_poly.pdbx_strand_id
1 'polypeptide(L)'
;ETSGLRQSILGFKGDRDLGRGLEGFFNLEIHYDTNNGRFHGTGDAEGTGTPFFRRQANLGLKGDWGSVTLGRQYGPALLAHIGTEPRAFKEQFSNLYAWAYNQYQATAGAPGTDRNTNNDVGIFFSNAIQYRNTVGPFSFGVLWSAGGQSGSTQKNSAWALGGTYTGPVILSASYQVIKDEQTANDNVRHGGLGIAVPFGDFTFKANYLNARNNHSNGLNVSNVNAIGVGVDWKWRADNTATLAYYDNKDRLNSGDHTRNIVISNDFALRKDTTLYVQTAFVDADSAATIKTSIVAAGIPSVGHRSTLLNAGINFTF
;
A
#
# COMPACT_ATOMS: atom_id res chain seq x y z
N GLU A 1 -1.31 19.56 -4.26
CA GLU A 1 -1.67 18.20 -3.85
C GLU A 1 -0.72 17.69 -2.79
N THR A 2 -1.27 16.99 -1.83
CA THR A 2 -0.55 16.23 -0.84
C THR A 2 -0.36 14.82 -1.37
N SER A 3 0.78 14.20 -1.35
CA SER A 3 0.97 12.80 -1.76
C SER A 3 1.47 12.55 -3.19
N GLY A 4 2.38 13.35 -3.69
CA GLY A 4 3.06 13.02 -4.96
C GLY A 4 3.97 11.78 -4.85
N LEU A 5 4.90 11.80 -3.91
CA LEU A 5 5.75 10.65 -3.55
C LEU A 5 5.24 9.93 -2.31
N ARG A 6 4.88 10.68 -1.27
CA ARG A 6 4.45 10.16 0.04
C ARG A 6 3.40 11.09 0.63
N GLN A 7 2.60 10.56 1.52
CA GLN A 7 1.64 11.33 2.29
C GLN A 7 2.34 12.36 3.19
N SER A 8 1.68 13.49 3.41
CA SER A 8 2.12 14.47 4.41
C SER A 8 1.70 13.97 5.79
N ILE A 9 2.67 13.71 6.64
CA ILE A 9 2.48 13.02 7.91
C ILE A 9 2.97 13.90 9.04
N LEU A 10 2.16 14.02 10.10
CA LEU A 10 2.60 14.46 11.41
C LEU A 10 2.51 13.26 12.36
N GLY A 11 3.60 12.96 13.06
CA GLY A 11 3.65 11.79 13.92
C GLY A 11 4.39 12.02 15.23
N PHE A 12 4.02 11.24 16.23
CA PHE A 12 4.69 11.13 17.52
C PHE A 12 5.09 9.68 17.72
N LYS A 13 6.34 9.47 18.02
CA LYS A 13 6.88 8.14 18.35
C LYS A 13 7.78 8.25 19.57
N GLY A 14 7.85 7.18 20.34
CA GLY A 14 8.75 7.08 21.47
C GLY A 14 9.05 5.64 21.79
N ASP A 15 10.18 5.44 22.42
CA ASP A 15 10.65 4.15 22.90
C ASP A 15 11.24 4.30 24.29
N ARG A 16 11.25 3.20 25.03
CA ARG A 16 11.83 3.12 26.37
C ARG A 16 12.43 1.76 26.60
N ASP A 17 13.69 1.76 27.00
CA ASP A 17 14.34 0.55 27.53
C ASP A 17 13.67 0.11 28.83
N LEU A 18 13.20 -1.13 28.86
CA LEU A 18 12.58 -1.77 30.03
C LEU A 18 13.56 -2.70 30.75
N GLY A 19 14.79 -2.78 30.29
CA GLY A 19 15.84 -3.67 30.77
C GLY A 19 15.80 -5.06 30.16
N ARG A 20 16.90 -5.82 30.32
CA ARG A 20 17.06 -7.20 29.84
C ARG A 20 16.83 -7.39 28.33
N GLY A 21 17.16 -6.39 27.51
CA GLY A 21 16.95 -6.43 26.05
C GLY A 21 15.49 -6.26 25.62
N LEU A 22 14.61 -5.82 26.51
CA LEU A 22 13.22 -5.52 26.23
C LEU A 22 13.03 -4.00 26.09
N GLU A 23 12.36 -3.57 25.03
CA GLU A 23 12.03 -2.18 24.77
C GLU A 23 10.52 -2.04 24.51
N GLY A 24 9.88 -1.09 25.18
CA GLY A 24 8.52 -0.65 24.88
C GLY A 24 8.53 0.50 23.89
N PHE A 25 7.58 0.57 22.96
CA PHE A 25 7.46 1.65 21.99
C PHE A 25 6.01 2.00 21.69
N PHE A 26 5.80 3.22 21.17
CA PHE A 26 4.52 3.64 20.60
C PHE A 26 4.73 4.43 19.31
N ASN A 27 3.68 4.47 18.48
CA ASN A 27 3.66 5.24 17.24
C ASN A 27 2.25 5.79 17.00
N LEU A 28 2.14 7.11 16.81
CA LEU A 28 0.92 7.85 16.52
C LEU A 28 1.15 8.68 15.26
N GLU A 29 0.35 8.49 14.20
CA GLU A 29 0.52 9.18 12.93
C GLU A 29 -0.79 9.71 12.37
N ILE A 30 -0.76 10.96 11.93
CA ILE A 30 -1.82 11.68 11.25
C ILE A 30 -1.43 11.87 9.78
N HIS A 31 -2.39 11.74 8.87
CA HIS A 31 -2.27 12.24 7.50
C HIS A 31 -3.02 13.56 7.39
N TYR A 32 -2.39 14.58 6.83
CA TYR A 32 -3.02 15.88 6.63
C TYR A 32 -2.74 16.41 5.22
N ASP A 33 -3.61 17.30 4.75
CA ASP A 33 -3.51 17.96 3.46
C ASP A 33 -2.78 19.29 3.61
N THR A 34 -1.63 19.43 2.95
CA THR A 34 -0.81 20.66 3.04
C THR A 34 -1.44 21.86 2.35
N ASN A 35 -2.41 21.67 1.45
CA ASN A 35 -3.09 22.74 0.71
C ASN A 35 -4.17 23.45 1.53
N ASN A 36 -4.74 22.78 2.55
CA ASN A 36 -5.87 23.33 3.32
C ASN A 36 -5.74 23.09 4.84
N GLY A 37 -4.74 22.28 5.28
CA GLY A 37 -4.49 21.96 6.69
C GLY A 37 -5.49 20.97 7.30
N ARG A 38 -6.35 20.35 6.52
CA ARG A 38 -7.34 19.38 7.00
C ARG A 38 -6.73 17.99 7.18
N PHE A 39 -7.35 17.19 8.04
CA PHE A 39 -7.03 15.78 8.13
C PHE A 39 -7.58 15.06 6.90
N HIS A 40 -6.73 14.27 6.26
CA HIS A 40 -7.12 13.49 5.11
C HIS A 40 -8.03 12.33 5.52
N GLY A 41 -9.26 12.31 5.00
CA GLY A 41 -10.26 11.29 5.29
C GLY A 41 -10.02 9.95 4.57
N THR A 42 -10.76 8.92 4.98
CA THR A 42 -10.89 7.69 4.21
C THR A 42 -11.76 7.95 2.98
N GLY A 43 -11.32 7.52 1.80
CA GLY A 43 -12.13 7.56 0.58
C GLY A 43 -12.47 8.95 0.05
N ASP A 44 -11.53 9.89 0.13
CA ASP A 44 -11.68 11.28 -0.33
C ASP A 44 -12.79 12.09 0.37
N ALA A 45 -13.47 11.50 1.33
CA ALA A 45 -14.44 12.20 2.14
C ALA A 45 -13.73 12.94 3.29
N GLU A 46 -13.51 14.20 3.14
CA GLU A 46 -13.27 15.11 4.26
C GLU A 46 -14.53 15.13 5.10
N GLY A 47 -14.62 14.28 6.11
CA GLY A 47 -15.86 14.13 6.86
C GLY A 47 -15.67 13.86 8.34
N THR A 48 -16.69 14.14 9.05
CA THR A 48 -16.94 13.71 10.42
C THR A 48 -16.78 12.20 10.51
N GLY A 49 -15.85 11.74 11.36
CA GLY A 49 -15.62 10.31 11.58
C GLY A 49 -14.24 9.80 11.17
N THR A 50 -13.41 10.60 10.52
CA THR A 50 -12.02 10.22 10.26
C THR A 50 -11.25 10.20 11.59
N PRO A 51 -10.60 9.07 11.96
CA PRO A 51 -9.80 9.02 13.18
C PRO A 51 -8.66 10.04 13.12
N PHE A 52 -8.40 10.72 14.22
CA PHE A 52 -7.29 11.67 14.33
C PHE A 52 -5.94 11.02 13.95
N PHE A 53 -5.65 9.86 14.53
CA PHE A 53 -4.48 9.05 14.17
C PHE A 53 -4.86 8.00 13.12
N ARG A 54 -5.30 8.46 11.95
CA ARG A 54 -5.78 7.59 10.87
C ARG A 54 -4.75 6.55 10.41
N ARG A 55 -3.47 6.90 10.40
CA ARG A 55 -2.44 6.02 9.89
C ARG A 55 -2.03 4.99 10.92
N GLN A 56 -1.46 5.43 12.01
CA GLN A 56 -1.01 4.55 13.07
C GLN A 56 -1.43 5.08 14.44
N ALA A 57 -1.89 4.18 15.29
CA ALA A 57 -2.15 4.40 16.70
C ALA A 57 -1.88 3.08 17.42
N ASN A 58 -0.63 2.86 17.77
CA ASN A 58 -0.17 1.57 18.30
C ASN A 58 0.89 1.70 19.37
N LEU A 59 1.03 0.64 20.12
CA LEU A 59 2.10 0.42 21.09
C LEU A 59 2.58 -1.02 20.98
N GLY A 60 3.81 -1.28 21.41
CA GLY A 60 4.38 -2.62 21.31
C GLY A 60 5.59 -2.85 22.21
N LEU A 61 6.03 -4.08 22.15
CA LEU A 61 7.26 -4.56 22.79
C LEU A 61 8.17 -5.13 21.71
N LYS A 62 9.46 -4.89 21.82
CA LYS A 62 10.49 -5.48 20.94
C LYS A 62 11.70 -5.96 21.74
N GLY A 63 12.39 -6.92 21.19
CA GLY A 63 13.62 -7.51 21.71
C GLY A 63 14.29 -8.42 20.67
N ASP A 64 15.24 -9.23 21.07
CA ASP A 64 15.94 -10.18 20.17
C ASP A 64 15.00 -11.19 19.51
N TRP A 65 13.86 -11.42 20.11
CA TRP A 65 12.80 -12.31 19.60
C TRP A 65 11.92 -11.67 18.51
N GLY A 66 12.14 -10.41 18.15
CA GLY A 66 11.32 -9.63 17.25
C GLY A 66 10.44 -8.61 17.97
N SER A 67 9.25 -8.33 17.44
CA SER A 67 8.32 -7.36 18.04
C SER A 67 6.87 -7.83 17.98
N VAL A 68 6.10 -7.47 19.01
CA VAL A 68 4.64 -7.56 19.03
C VAL A 68 4.07 -6.16 19.14
N THR A 69 3.15 -5.81 18.24
CA THR A 69 2.51 -4.49 18.19
C THR A 69 1.00 -4.65 18.30
N LEU A 70 0.38 -3.82 19.12
CA LEU A 70 -1.06 -3.76 19.37
C LEU A 70 -1.62 -2.43 18.90
N GLY A 71 -2.80 -2.43 18.29
CA GLY A 71 -3.52 -1.24 17.85
C GLY A 71 -3.52 -1.07 16.33
N ARG A 72 -3.74 0.17 15.87
CA ARG A 72 -3.82 0.49 14.44
C ARG A 72 -2.43 0.61 13.83
N GLN A 73 -2.18 -0.15 12.79
CA GLN A 73 -0.84 -0.31 12.20
C GLN A 73 -0.88 -0.77 10.76
N TYR A 74 0.24 -0.64 10.06
CA TYR A 74 0.42 -1.19 8.72
C TYR A 74 0.31 -2.70 8.69
N GLY A 75 -0.38 -3.22 7.66
CA GLY A 75 -0.40 -4.65 7.36
C GLY A 75 0.92 -5.17 6.79
N PRO A 76 1.36 -6.37 7.18
CA PRO A 76 2.62 -6.95 6.72
C PRO A 76 2.60 -7.30 5.22
N ALA A 77 1.43 -7.51 4.63
CA ALA A 77 1.29 -7.83 3.21
C ALA A 77 1.76 -6.69 2.32
N LEU A 78 1.38 -5.44 2.63
CA LEU A 78 1.88 -4.26 1.94
C LEU A 78 3.38 -4.09 2.13
N LEU A 79 3.83 -4.15 3.38
CA LEU A 79 5.22 -3.86 3.74
C LEU A 79 6.22 -4.79 3.06
N ALA A 80 5.83 -6.05 2.79
CA ALA A 80 6.66 -7.02 2.09
C ALA A 80 7.09 -6.56 0.69
N HIS A 81 6.23 -5.84 -0.03
CA HIS A 81 6.46 -5.49 -1.43
C HIS A 81 7.17 -4.16 -1.67
N ILE A 82 7.45 -3.36 -0.64
CA ILE A 82 8.07 -2.02 -0.81
C ILE A 82 9.38 -2.09 -1.59
N GLY A 83 10.22 -3.09 -1.32
CA GLY A 83 11.53 -3.23 -1.97
C GLY A 83 11.47 -3.80 -3.39
N THR A 84 10.40 -4.47 -3.76
CA THR A 84 10.25 -5.16 -5.07
C THR A 84 9.27 -4.44 -6.00
N GLU A 85 8.52 -3.48 -5.51
CA GLU A 85 7.66 -2.64 -6.33
C GLU A 85 8.51 -1.75 -7.25
N PRO A 86 8.20 -1.67 -8.56
CA PRO A 86 9.00 -0.92 -9.53
C PRO A 86 9.33 0.51 -9.14
N ARG A 87 8.41 1.20 -8.47
CA ARG A 87 8.58 2.58 -8.03
C ARG A 87 8.78 2.75 -6.52
N ALA A 88 9.05 1.64 -5.80
CA ALA A 88 9.41 1.64 -4.38
C ALA A 88 8.42 2.40 -3.47
N PHE A 89 7.13 2.09 -3.59
CA PHE A 89 6.09 2.67 -2.74
C PHE A 89 5.89 4.19 -2.93
N LYS A 90 6.16 4.71 -4.12
CA LYS A 90 5.73 6.08 -4.47
C LYS A 90 4.22 6.08 -4.68
N GLU A 91 3.48 6.99 -4.05
CA GLU A 91 2.02 6.93 -4.00
C GLU A 91 1.37 7.05 -5.36
N GLN A 92 1.72 8.08 -6.11
CA GLN A 92 1.15 8.26 -7.44
C GLN A 92 1.75 7.27 -8.43
N PHE A 93 0.88 6.72 -9.26
CA PHE A 93 1.21 5.83 -10.38
C PHE A 93 1.82 4.48 -10.01
N SER A 94 1.75 4.06 -8.74
CA SER A 94 2.23 2.76 -8.27
C SER A 94 1.10 1.73 -8.18
N ASN A 95 1.32 0.53 -8.71
CA ASN A 95 0.37 -0.56 -8.55
C ASN A 95 0.21 -1.03 -7.10
N LEU A 96 1.25 -0.94 -6.31
CA LEU A 96 1.21 -1.35 -4.91
C LEU A 96 0.19 -0.52 -4.12
N TYR A 97 0.09 0.78 -4.42
CA TYR A 97 -0.93 1.62 -3.80
C TYR A 97 -2.33 1.29 -4.29
N ALA A 98 -2.53 1.17 -5.60
CA ALA A 98 -3.82 0.80 -6.16
C ALA A 98 -4.31 -0.55 -5.62
N TRP A 99 -3.39 -1.52 -5.48
CA TRP A 99 -3.68 -2.81 -4.88
C TRP A 99 -4.00 -2.69 -3.39
N ALA A 100 -3.16 -2.01 -2.63
CA ALA A 100 -3.31 -1.91 -1.18
C ALA A 100 -4.57 -1.13 -0.79
N TYR A 101 -4.88 -0.03 -1.47
CA TYR A 101 -6.12 0.72 -1.28
C TYR A 101 -7.34 0.10 -1.97
N ASN A 102 -7.20 -1.13 -2.44
CA ASN A 102 -8.27 -1.87 -3.10
C ASN A 102 -8.97 -1.08 -4.22
N GLN A 103 -8.19 -0.29 -4.98
CA GLN A 103 -8.71 0.50 -6.10
C GLN A 103 -8.97 -0.35 -7.35
N TYR A 104 -8.78 -1.64 -7.24
CA TYR A 104 -9.09 -2.67 -8.23
C TYR A 104 -10.52 -3.21 -8.09
N GLN A 105 -11.43 -2.38 -7.68
CA GLN A 105 -12.84 -2.71 -7.63
C GLN A 105 -13.49 -2.51 -9.00
N ALA A 106 -14.34 -3.42 -9.41
CA ALA A 106 -14.98 -3.39 -10.71
C ALA A 106 -15.91 -2.19 -10.94
N THR A 107 -16.30 -1.45 -9.89
CA THR A 107 -17.12 -0.25 -10.01
C THR A 107 -16.87 0.68 -8.82
N ALA A 108 -16.47 1.90 -9.07
CA ALA A 108 -16.46 2.92 -8.05
C ALA A 108 -17.87 3.09 -7.47
N GLY A 109 -18.06 2.78 -6.19
CA GLY A 109 -19.35 2.88 -5.54
C GLY A 109 -20.27 1.66 -5.68
N ALA A 110 -19.81 0.54 -6.26
CA ALA A 110 -20.57 -0.69 -6.22
C ALA A 110 -20.78 -1.13 -4.76
N PRO A 111 -22.02 -1.43 -4.32
CA PRO A 111 -22.27 -1.93 -2.99
C PRO A 111 -21.48 -3.22 -2.77
N GLY A 112 -20.65 -3.27 -1.74
CA GLY A 112 -20.09 -4.50 -1.25
C GLY A 112 -18.65 -4.79 -1.54
N THR A 113 -17.84 -3.80 -1.90
CA THR A 113 -16.44 -4.06 -2.19
C THR A 113 -15.58 -4.17 -0.94
N ASP A 114 -15.53 -3.22 -0.06
CA ASP A 114 -14.88 -3.38 1.25
C ASP A 114 -15.84 -2.96 2.35
N ARG A 115 -16.32 -3.92 3.12
CA ARG A 115 -17.30 -3.72 4.17
C ARG A 115 -16.73 -4.04 5.55
N ASN A 116 -15.44 -4.22 5.63
CA ASN A 116 -14.75 -4.38 6.89
C ASN A 116 -14.41 -3.00 7.46
N THR A 117 -14.86 -2.71 8.66
CA THR A 117 -14.67 -1.41 9.31
C THR A 117 -13.37 -1.32 10.12
N ASN A 118 -12.61 -2.41 10.24
CA ASN A 118 -11.34 -2.45 10.97
C ASN A 118 -10.11 -2.21 10.11
N ASN A 119 -10.28 -2.01 8.81
CA ASN A 119 -9.18 -1.71 7.94
C ASN A 119 -9.40 -0.40 7.19
N ASP A 120 -8.32 0.22 6.76
CA ASP A 120 -8.30 1.29 5.79
C ASP A 120 -7.78 0.69 4.49
N VAL A 121 -8.71 0.06 3.78
CA VAL A 121 -8.56 -0.59 2.48
C VAL A 121 -7.32 -1.50 2.34
N GLY A 122 -6.98 -2.24 3.40
CA GLY A 122 -5.88 -3.22 3.35
C GLY A 122 -4.49 -2.66 3.65
N ILE A 123 -4.36 -1.38 3.97
CA ILE A 123 -3.10 -0.77 4.40
C ILE A 123 -2.98 -0.74 5.90
N PHE A 124 -3.94 -0.11 6.59
CA PHE A 124 -3.95 0.03 8.04
C PHE A 124 -5.04 -0.83 8.64
N PHE A 125 -4.70 -1.61 9.64
CA PHE A 125 -5.64 -2.46 10.37
C PHE A 125 -5.79 -1.97 11.80
N SER A 126 -7.04 -1.70 12.21
CA SER A 126 -7.41 -1.40 13.59
C SER A 126 -7.64 -2.68 14.38
N ASN A 127 -7.65 -2.59 15.72
CA ASN A 127 -7.87 -3.73 16.60
C ASN A 127 -6.94 -4.93 16.31
N ALA A 128 -5.72 -4.61 15.85
CA ALA A 128 -4.78 -5.60 15.36
C ALA A 128 -3.71 -5.96 16.39
N ILE A 129 -3.31 -7.22 16.38
CA ILE A 129 -2.06 -7.71 16.93
C ILE A 129 -1.18 -8.17 15.77
N GLN A 130 0.07 -7.76 15.77
CA GLN A 130 1.04 -8.14 14.76
C GLN A 130 2.33 -8.57 15.42
N TYR A 131 2.86 -9.70 14.97
CA TYR A 131 4.23 -10.13 15.25
C TYR A 131 5.09 -9.87 14.02
N ARG A 132 6.30 -9.35 14.23
CA ARG A 132 7.33 -9.17 13.18
C ARG A 132 8.69 -9.60 13.69
N ASN A 133 9.47 -10.22 12.81
CA ASN A 133 10.85 -10.57 13.11
C ASN A 133 11.71 -10.54 11.85
N THR A 134 13.02 -10.45 12.05
CA THR A 134 14.05 -10.61 11.03
C THR A 134 15.06 -11.63 11.49
N VAL A 135 15.20 -12.72 10.74
CA VAL A 135 16.13 -13.81 11.03
C VAL A 135 17.06 -13.98 9.83
N GLY A 136 18.32 -13.57 9.99
CA GLY A 136 19.27 -13.52 8.89
C GLY A 136 18.73 -12.64 7.74
N PRO A 137 18.67 -13.16 6.51
CA PRO A 137 18.16 -12.39 5.35
C PRO A 137 16.62 -12.36 5.25
N PHE A 138 15.89 -13.04 6.15
CA PHE A 138 14.43 -13.14 6.09
C PHE A 138 13.76 -12.21 7.09
N SER A 139 12.92 -11.31 6.59
CA SER A 139 12.00 -10.49 7.39
C SER A 139 10.57 -10.95 7.13
N PHE A 140 9.77 -11.07 8.17
CA PHE A 140 8.38 -11.50 8.03
C PHE A 140 7.47 -10.84 9.07
N GLY A 141 6.19 -10.81 8.77
CA GLY A 141 5.14 -10.34 9.67
C GLY A 141 3.86 -11.16 9.54
N VAL A 142 3.17 -11.32 10.66
CA VAL A 142 1.86 -11.96 10.78
C VAL A 142 0.96 -11.03 11.55
N LEU A 143 -0.23 -10.73 11.02
CA LEU A 143 -1.20 -9.85 11.62
C LEU A 143 -2.56 -10.55 11.72
N TRP A 144 -3.23 -10.35 12.83
CA TRP A 144 -4.64 -10.61 13.00
C TRP A 144 -5.35 -9.39 13.57
N SER A 145 -6.48 -9.01 12.96
CA SER A 145 -7.35 -7.91 13.39
C SER A 145 -8.68 -8.47 13.88
N ALA A 146 -9.01 -8.17 15.13
CA ALA A 146 -10.26 -8.59 15.74
C ALA A 146 -11.44 -7.80 15.17
N GLY A 147 -12.51 -8.50 14.83
CA GLY A 147 -13.68 -7.86 14.22
C GLY A 147 -14.54 -7.02 15.16
N GLY A 148 -14.39 -7.18 16.47
CA GLY A 148 -15.18 -6.43 17.47
C GLY A 148 -16.68 -6.73 17.45
N GLN A 149 -17.11 -7.80 16.78
CA GLN A 149 -18.53 -8.15 16.64
C GLN A 149 -18.95 -9.13 17.73
N SER A 150 -19.98 -8.76 18.50
CA SER A 150 -20.53 -9.63 19.55
C SER A 150 -20.95 -10.99 18.99
N GLY A 151 -20.55 -12.06 19.65
CA GLY A 151 -20.89 -13.43 19.25
C GLY A 151 -20.12 -13.98 18.04
N SER A 152 -19.13 -13.25 17.51
CA SER A 152 -18.34 -13.73 16.38
C SER A 152 -16.90 -13.24 16.43
N THR A 153 -15.95 -14.16 16.34
CA THR A 153 -14.52 -13.85 16.18
C THR A 153 -14.12 -13.65 14.72
N GLN A 154 -15.02 -13.96 13.77
CA GLN A 154 -14.72 -13.95 12.34
C GLN A 154 -15.32 -12.76 11.60
N LYS A 155 -16.53 -12.31 11.99
CA LYS A 155 -17.14 -11.14 11.36
C LYS A 155 -16.26 -9.92 11.54
N ASN A 156 -16.05 -9.15 10.46
CA ASN A 156 -15.25 -7.93 10.47
C ASN A 156 -13.77 -8.14 10.86
N SER A 157 -13.28 -9.38 10.89
CA SER A 157 -11.88 -9.69 11.15
C SER A 157 -11.02 -9.59 9.89
N ALA A 158 -9.71 -9.56 10.08
CA ALA A 158 -8.76 -9.66 9.00
C ALA A 158 -7.50 -10.40 9.46
N TRP A 159 -6.79 -10.98 8.52
CA TRP A 159 -5.46 -11.53 8.78
C TRP A 159 -4.55 -11.28 7.58
N ALA A 160 -3.26 -11.13 7.83
CA ALA A 160 -2.28 -10.85 6.82
C ALA A 160 -0.93 -11.49 7.14
N LEU A 161 -0.25 -11.95 6.09
CA LEU A 161 1.11 -12.46 6.10
C LEU A 161 1.93 -11.66 5.10
N GLY A 162 3.18 -11.37 5.42
CA GLY A 162 4.11 -10.77 4.50
C GLY A 162 5.53 -11.18 4.82
N GLY A 163 6.35 -11.44 3.82
CA GLY A 163 7.74 -11.83 3.99
C GLY A 163 8.63 -11.30 2.87
N THR A 164 9.87 -11.03 3.23
CA THR A 164 10.91 -10.52 2.33
C THR A 164 12.20 -11.27 2.60
N TYR A 165 12.85 -11.72 1.55
CA TYR A 165 14.24 -12.17 1.55
C TYR A 165 15.12 -11.04 1.00
N THR A 166 16.17 -10.68 1.73
CA THR A 166 17.14 -9.66 1.33
C THR A 166 18.53 -10.27 1.28
N GLY A 167 18.99 -10.59 0.07
CA GLY A 167 20.29 -11.15 -0.25
C GLY A 167 20.84 -10.55 -1.53
N PRO A 168 21.54 -11.34 -2.37
CA PRO A 168 21.98 -10.88 -3.71
C PRO A 168 20.83 -10.41 -4.59
N VAL A 169 19.65 -10.96 -4.35
CA VAL A 169 18.36 -10.49 -4.89
C VAL A 169 17.40 -10.25 -3.73
N ILE A 170 16.39 -9.41 -3.94
CA ILE A 170 15.31 -9.20 -2.99
C ILE A 170 14.10 -9.94 -3.52
N LEU A 171 13.48 -10.78 -2.68
CA LEU A 171 12.23 -11.47 -2.99
C LEU A 171 11.17 -11.07 -1.99
N SER A 172 9.92 -10.96 -2.43
CA SER A 172 8.79 -10.69 -1.54
C SER A 172 7.61 -11.60 -1.86
N ALA A 173 6.86 -11.93 -0.81
CA ALA A 173 5.61 -12.66 -0.93
C ALA A 173 4.63 -12.20 0.16
N SER A 174 3.34 -12.16 -0.18
CA SER A 174 2.31 -11.82 0.78
C SER A 174 0.96 -12.44 0.48
N TYR A 175 0.16 -12.52 1.52
CA TYR A 175 -1.26 -12.84 1.39
C TYR A 175 -2.06 -12.22 2.54
N GLN A 176 -3.26 -11.68 2.25
CA GLN A 176 -4.18 -11.16 3.26
C GLN A 176 -5.62 -11.45 2.91
N VAL A 177 -6.44 -11.59 3.93
CA VAL A 177 -7.89 -11.77 3.83
C VAL A 177 -8.57 -10.80 4.77
N ILE A 178 -9.54 -10.09 4.24
CA ILE A 178 -10.38 -9.14 4.96
C ILE A 178 -11.81 -9.66 4.89
N LYS A 179 -12.44 -9.87 6.03
CA LYS A 179 -13.76 -10.50 6.12
C LYS A 179 -14.87 -9.46 6.21
N ASP A 180 -15.98 -9.81 5.61
CA ASP A 180 -17.22 -9.02 5.69
C ASP A 180 -17.70 -8.87 7.14
N GLU A 181 -18.15 -7.66 7.49
CA GLU A 181 -18.58 -7.31 8.84
C GLU A 181 -19.85 -8.04 9.29
N GLN A 182 -20.70 -8.47 8.37
CA GLN A 182 -22.00 -9.07 8.68
C GLN A 182 -22.01 -10.59 8.50
N THR A 183 -21.37 -11.08 7.44
CA THR A 183 -21.47 -12.49 7.05
C THR A 183 -20.26 -13.32 7.43
N ALA A 184 -19.11 -12.70 7.73
CA ALA A 184 -17.81 -13.34 7.90
C ALA A 184 -17.26 -14.03 6.64
N ASN A 185 -17.88 -13.86 5.49
CA ASN A 185 -17.32 -14.31 4.22
C ASN A 185 -16.06 -13.50 3.88
N ASP A 186 -15.18 -14.08 3.09
CA ASP A 186 -14.01 -13.37 2.59
C ASP A 186 -14.47 -12.29 1.61
N ASN A 187 -14.35 -11.05 2.02
CA ASN A 187 -14.78 -9.89 1.24
C ASN A 187 -13.67 -9.43 0.30
N VAL A 188 -12.43 -9.32 0.82
CA VAL A 188 -11.25 -8.92 0.04
C VAL A 188 -10.14 -9.93 0.28
N ARG A 189 -9.48 -10.37 -0.79
CA ARG A 189 -8.26 -11.17 -0.75
C ARG A 189 -7.20 -10.50 -1.60
N HIS A 190 -6.05 -10.26 -1.01
CA HIS A 190 -4.87 -9.77 -1.70
C HIS A 190 -3.74 -10.79 -1.62
N GLY A 191 -3.03 -10.98 -2.71
CA GLY A 191 -1.82 -11.80 -2.76
C GLY A 191 -0.79 -11.14 -3.65
N GLY A 192 0.48 -11.39 -3.39
CA GLY A 192 1.54 -10.80 -4.19
C GLY A 192 2.87 -11.56 -4.11
N LEU A 193 3.63 -11.44 -5.18
CA LEU A 193 5.02 -11.87 -5.31
C LEU A 193 5.83 -10.75 -5.93
N GLY A 194 7.10 -10.64 -5.57
CA GLY A 194 7.98 -9.63 -6.15
C GLY A 194 9.44 -10.03 -6.12
N ILE A 195 10.21 -9.44 -7.02
CA ILE A 195 11.66 -9.59 -7.13
C ILE A 195 12.31 -8.24 -7.43
N ALA A 196 13.48 -8.00 -6.83
CA ALA A 196 14.38 -6.94 -7.24
C ALA A 196 15.80 -7.48 -7.37
N VAL A 197 16.47 -7.08 -8.44
CA VAL A 197 17.83 -7.54 -8.80
C VAL A 197 18.72 -6.31 -8.95
N PRO A 198 19.56 -6.01 -7.95
CA PRO A 198 20.59 -4.98 -8.08
C PRO A 198 21.69 -5.41 -9.05
N PHE A 199 22.09 -4.52 -9.95
CA PHE A 199 23.18 -4.76 -10.89
C PHE A 199 23.91 -3.44 -11.20
N GLY A 200 25.04 -3.21 -10.55
CA GLY A 200 25.77 -1.94 -10.65
C GLY A 200 24.90 -0.76 -10.21
N ASP A 201 24.76 0.24 -11.07
CA ASP A 201 23.93 1.42 -10.83
C ASP A 201 22.44 1.17 -11.15
N PHE A 202 22.08 -0.02 -11.57
CA PHE A 202 20.72 -0.40 -11.92
C PHE A 202 20.11 -1.31 -10.87
N THR A 203 18.79 -1.19 -10.68
CA THR A 203 17.98 -2.17 -9.94
C THR A 203 16.77 -2.52 -10.78
N PHE A 204 16.72 -3.76 -11.27
CA PHE A 204 15.58 -4.29 -12.02
C PHE A 204 14.56 -4.83 -11.03
N LYS A 205 13.28 -4.50 -11.22
CA LYS A 205 12.20 -4.88 -10.33
C LYS A 205 11.02 -5.43 -11.09
N ALA A 206 10.36 -6.41 -10.50
CA ALA A 206 9.09 -6.93 -11.00
C ALA A 206 8.21 -7.37 -9.84
N ASN A 207 6.91 -7.18 -9.98
CA ASN A 207 5.92 -7.73 -9.07
C ASN A 207 4.69 -8.28 -9.82
N TYR A 208 4.04 -9.21 -9.19
CA TYR A 208 2.72 -9.69 -9.53
C TYR A 208 1.84 -9.53 -8.29
N LEU A 209 0.77 -8.75 -8.42
CA LEU A 209 -0.20 -8.51 -7.35
C LEU A 209 -1.58 -8.97 -7.83
N ASN A 210 -2.31 -9.64 -6.98
CA ASN A 210 -3.69 -10.04 -7.25
C ASN A 210 -4.62 -9.46 -6.19
N ALA A 211 -5.72 -8.86 -6.62
CA ALA A 211 -6.79 -8.38 -5.77
C ALA A 211 -8.11 -9.03 -6.18
N ARG A 212 -8.74 -9.74 -5.26
CA ARG A 212 -10.05 -10.36 -5.46
C ARG A 212 -11.05 -9.75 -4.49
N ASN A 213 -12.15 -9.26 -5.04
CA ASN A 213 -13.25 -8.67 -4.29
C ASN A 213 -14.50 -9.52 -4.42
N ASN A 214 -15.23 -9.72 -3.33
CA ASN A 214 -16.45 -10.49 -3.28
C ASN A 214 -17.58 -9.67 -2.66
N HIS A 215 -18.80 -9.95 -3.07
CA HIS A 215 -20.02 -9.55 -2.35
C HIS A 215 -20.10 -10.24 -0.98
N SER A 216 -20.99 -9.74 -0.11
CA SER A 216 -21.29 -10.35 1.19
C SER A 216 -21.77 -11.81 1.10
N ASN A 217 -22.39 -12.21 -0.01
CA ASN A 217 -22.80 -13.59 -0.28
C ASN A 217 -21.64 -14.48 -0.80
N GLY A 218 -20.41 -13.92 -0.92
CA GLY A 218 -19.22 -14.64 -1.39
C GLY A 218 -19.03 -14.70 -2.91
N LEU A 219 -19.96 -14.15 -3.72
CA LEU A 219 -19.79 -14.09 -5.18
C LEU A 219 -18.71 -13.07 -5.56
N ASN A 220 -17.87 -13.43 -6.52
CA ASN A 220 -16.80 -12.55 -7.00
C ASN A 220 -17.36 -11.30 -7.71
N VAL A 221 -16.84 -10.14 -7.36
CA VAL A 221 -17.10 -8.84 -8.00
C VAL A 221 -16.01 -8.49 -8.99
N SER A 222 -14.75 -8.65 -8.57
CA SER A 222 -13.57 -8.42 -9.40
C SER A 222 -12.43 -9.36 -9.03
N ASN A 223 -11.55 -9.61 -9.99
CA ASN A 223 -10.34 -10.41 -9.79
C ASN A 223 -9.22 -9.84 -10.66
N VAL A 224 -8.57 -8.80 -10.14
CA VAL A 224 -7.57 -8.05 -10.89
C VAL A 224 -6.18 -8.65 -10.70
N ASN A 225 -5.53 -8.94 -11.81
CA ASN A 225 -4.10 -9.18 -11.88
C ASN A 225 -3.39 -7.89 -12.25
N ALA A 226 -2.38 -7.54 -11.47
CA ALA A 226 -1.54 -6.38 -11.69
C ALA A 226 -0.08 -6.85 -11.81
N ILE A 227 0.53 -6.59 -12.94
CA ILE A 227 1.94 -6.86 -13.20
C ILE A 227 2.66 -5.53 -13.27
N GLY A 228 3.75 -5.41 -12.52
CA GLY A 228 4.66 -4.27 -12.61
C GLY A 228 6.05 -4.73 -12.95
N VAL A 229 6.70 -4.05 -13.88
CA VAL A 229 8.13 -4.21 -14.18
C VAL A 229 8.80 -2.85 -14.27
N GLY A 230 10.04 -2.75 -13.86
CA GLY A 230 10.71 -1.46 -13.89
C GLY A 230 12.21 -1.56 -13.63
N VAL A 231 12.87 -0.44 -13.82
CA VAL A 231 14.29 -0.27 -13.55
C VAL A 231 14.53 1.07 -12.91
N ASP A 232 15.25 1.06 -11.80
CA ASP A 232 15.89 2.24 -11.24
C ASP A 232 17.30 2.34 -11.79
N TRP A 233 17.70 3.53 -12.22
CA TRP A 233 19.05 3.87 -12.63
C TRP A 233 19.57 5.02 -11.76
N LYS A 234 20.54 4.72 -10.92
CA LYS A 234 21.26 5.71 -10.10
C LYS A 234 22.37 6.35 -10.95
N TRP A 235 21.99 7.26 -11.85
CA TRP A 235 22.90 7.87 -12.80
C TRP A 235 23.84 8.93 -12.18
N ARG A 236 23.54 9.35 -10.94
CA ARG A 236 24.39 10.16 -10.08
C ARG A 236 24.17 9.73 -8.63
N ALA A 237 25.12 10.09 -7.75
CA ALA A 237 25.03 9.75 -6.32
C ALA A 237 23.74 10.24 -5.65
N ASP A 238 23.22 11.37 -6.12
CA ASP A 238 22.03 12.08 -5.62
C ASP A 238 20.83 12.01 -6.55
N ASN A 239 20.90 11.28 -7.69
CA ASN A 239 19.83 11.18 -8.67
C ASN A 239 19.50 9.74 -9.01
N THR A 240 18.20 9.43 -9.01
CA THR A 240 17.67 8.14 -9.47
C THR A 240 16.56 8.37 -10.48
N ALA A 241 16.79 7.93 -11.70
CA ALA A 241 15.75 7.83 -12.71
C ALA A 241 15.05 6.48 -12.61
N THR A 242 13.74 6.45 -12.77
CA THR A 242 12.95 5.22 -12.77
C THR A 242 12.08 5.16 -14.02
N LEU A 243 12.14 4.02 -14.71
CA LEU A 243 11.17 3.64 -15.74
C LEU A 243 10.38 2.45 -15.25
N ALA A 244 9.06 2.55 -15.28
CA ALA A 244 8.17 1.46 -14.87
C ALA A 244 7.04 1.27 -15.89
N TYR A 245 6.64 0.02 -16.08
CA TYR A 245 5.46 -0.38 -16.82
C TYR A 245 4.55 -1.21 -15.94
N TYR A 246 3.26 -0.93 -16.02
CA TYR A 246 2.22 -1.62 -15.28
C TYR A 246 1.12 -2.09 -16.22
N ASP A 247 0.66 -3.32 -16.00
CA ASP A 247 -0.46 -3.94 -16.68
C ASP A 247 -1.47 -4.44 -15.64
N ASN A 248 -2.67 -3.88 -15.68
CA ASN A 248 -3.73 -4.16 -14.70
C ASN A 248 -4.98 -4.63 -15.42
N LYS A 249 -5.37 -5.88 -15.20
CA LYS A 249 -6.50 -6.48 -15.91
C LYS A 249 -7.43 -7.24 -14.96
N ASP A 250 -8.72 -6.93 -15.04
CA ASP A 250 -9.74 -7.74 -14.39
C ASP A 250 -9.97 -9.03 -15.19
N ARG A 251 -9.86 -10.17 -14.52
CA ARG A 251 -10.10 -11.50 -15.11
C ARG A 251 -11.57 -11.82 -15.31
N LEU A 252 -12.47 -11.14 -14.58
CA LEU A 252 -13.93 -11.32 -14.70
C LEU A 252 -14.52 -10.41 -15.75
N ASN A 253 -13.89 -9.24 -15.98
CA ASN A 253 -14.29 -8.29 -17.00
C ASN A 253 -13.10 -8.00 -17.92
N SER A 254 -13.07 -8.66 -19.06
CA SER A 254 -11.94 -8.56 -20.01
C SER A 254 -11.76 -7.16 -20.61
N GLY A 255 -12.79 -6.33 -20.62
CA GLY A 255 -12.74 -4.93 -21.05
C GLY A 255 -12.23 -3.98 -19.98
N ASP A 256 -12.09 -4.43 -18.74
CA ASP A 256 -11.50 -3.63 -17.65
C ASP A 256 -9.99 -3.86 -17.57
N HIS A 257 -9.27 -3.09 -18.36
CA HIS A 257 -7.84 -3.20 -18.54
C HIS A 257 -7.21 -1.81 -18.63
N THR A 258 -6.16 -1.58 -17.85
CA THR A 258 -5.41 -0.31 -17.83
C THR A 258 -3.90 -0.59 -17.84
N ARG A 259 -3.17 0.10 -18.71
CA ARG A 259 -1.72 0.01 -18.85
C ARG A 259 -1.09 1.37 -18.60
N ASN A 260 0.04 1.40 -17.92
CA ASN A 260 0.75 2.65 -17.65
C ASN A 260 2.24 2.49 -17.95
N ILE A 261 2.84 3.51 -18.57
CA ILE A 261 4.29 3.73 -18.55
C ILE A 261 4.54 4.93 -17.65
N VAL A 262 5.43 4.78 -16.69
CA VAL A 262 5.79 5.84 -15.75
C VAL A 262 7.28 6.11 -15.83
N ILE A 263 7.62 7.39 -16.01
CA ILE A 263 9.00 7.88 -15.97
C ILE A 263 9.10 8.86 -14.82
N SER A 264 10.10 8.71 -13.97
CA SER A 264 10.35 9.64 -12.88
C SER A 264 11.83 9.83 -12.62
N ASN A 265 12.17 10.99 -12.03
CA ASN A 265 13.48 11.24 -11.47
C ASN A 265 13.34 11.84 -10.08
N ASP A 266 14.08 11.27 -9.14
CA ASP A 266 14.23 11.77 -7.79
C ASP A 266 15.62 12.37 -7.62
N PHE A 267 15.68 13.59 -7.13
CA PHE A 267 16.90 14.30 -6.82
C PHE A 267 16.99 14.53 -5.30
N ALA A 268 17.89 13.82 -4.63
CA ALA A 268 18.18 13.99 -3.21
C ALA A 268 19.00 15.26 -3.00
N LEU A 269 18.34 16.40 -2.85
CA LEU A 269 18.99 17.68 -2.61
C LEU A 269 19.76 17.69 -1.27
N ARG A 270 19.19 17.01 -0.27
CA ARG A 270 19.75 16.78 1.07
C ARG A 270 19.31 15.41 1.58
N LYS A 271 19.81 14.99 2.74
CA LYS A 271 19.39 13.73 3.38
C LYS A 271 17.90 13.71 3.75
N ASP A 272 17.31 14.87 4.00
CA ASP A 272 15.94 15.10 4.42
C ASP A 272 15.06 15.69 3.32
N THR A 273 15.61 16.01 2.14
CA THR A 273 14.92 16.77 1.09
C THR A 273 15.12 16.11 -0.26
N THR A 274 14.02 15.71 -0.90
CA THR A 274 14.01 15.16 -2.27
C THR A 274 13.10 16.00 -3.16
N LEU A 275 13.63 16.49 -4.27
CA LEU A 275 12.84 17.00 -5.38
C LEU A 275 12.50 15.85 -6.32
N TYR A 276 11.32 15.89 -6.90
CA TYR A 276 10.91 14.85 -7.85
C TYR A 276 10.11 15.41 -9.01
N VAL A 277 10.21 14.74 -10.14
CA VAL A 277 9.35 14.89 -11.30
C VAL A 277 8.95 13.50 -11.78
N GLN A 278 7.68 13.36 -12.14
CA GLN A 278 7.16 12.09 -12.64
C GLN A 278 6.07 12.34 -13.68
N THR A 279 6.03 11.48 -14.68
CA THR A 279 4.98 11.48 -15.70
C THR A 279 4.48 10.06 -15.91
N ALA A 280 3.19 9.93 -16.16
CA ALA A 280 2.56 8.66 -16.50
C ALA A 280 1.79 8.80 -17.81
N PHE A 281 2.00 7.84 -18.70
CA PHE A 281 1.22 7.63 -19.91
C PHE A 281 0.30 6.46 -19.68
N VAL A 282 -1.00 6.72 -19.65
CA VAL A 282 -2.04 5.75 -19.30
C VAL A 282 -2.85 5.43 -20.54
N ASP A 283 -3.04 4.14 -20.80
CA ASP A 283 -3.92 3.59 -21.83
C ASP A 283 -5.02 2.76 -21.14
N ALA A 284 -6.25 3.22 -21.20
CA ALA A 284 -7.40 2.60 -20.56
C ALA A 284 -8.40 2.11 -21.59
N ASP A 285 -8.78 0.83 -21.53
CA ASP A 285 -9.78 0.24 -22.41
C ASP A 285 -11.18 0.84 -22.16
N SER A 286 -12.13 0.62 -23.07
CA SER A 286 -13.44 1.29 -23.06
C SER A 286 -14.31 0.96 -21.83
N ALA A 287 -14.03 -0.12 -21.13
CA ALA A 287 -14.74 -0.50 -19.90
C ALA A 287 -13.83 -0.43 -18.67
N ALA A 288 -12.70 0.29 -18.75
CA ALA A 288 -11.74 0.38 -17.66
C ALA A 288 -12.31 1.07 -16.43
N THR A 289 -12.26 0.40 -15.30
CA THR A 289 -12.59 0.95 -13.97
C THR A 289 -11.39 0.95 -13.02
N ILE A 290 -10.32 0.26 -13.40
CA ILE A 290 -9.10 0.10 -12.61
C ILE A 290 -8.36 1.42 -12.53
N LYS A 291 -8.19 1.94 -11.33
CA LYS A 291 -7.48 3.19 -11.08
C LYS A 291 -5.96 2.97 -11.15
N THR A 292 -5.27 3.98 -11.64
CA THR A 292 -3.80 3.99 -11.77
C THR A 292 -3.09 4.64 -10.60
N SER A 293 -3.84 5.31 -9.71
CA SER A 293 -3.32 6.01 -8.54
C SER A 293 -4.44 6.25 -7.55
N ILE A 294 -4.10 6.35 -6.27
CA ILE A 294 -5.07 6.69 -5.22
C ILE A 294 -5.31 8.20 -5.10
N VAL A 295 -4.39 9.03 -5.59
CA VAL A 295 -4.46 10.47 -5.40
C VAL A 295 -4.47 11.17 -6.75
N ALA A 296 -5.43 12.05 -6.93
CA ALA A 296 -5.57 13.03 -8.01
C ALA A 296 -5.56 12.52 -9.45
N ALA A 297 -4.91 11.39 -9.73
CA ALA A 297 -4.88 10.84 -11.08
C ALA A 297 -6.23 10.29 -11.55
N GLY A 298 -7.14 10.05 -10.62
CA GLY A 298 -8.49 9.63 -10.92
C GLY A 298 -8.57 8.29 -11.66
N ILE A 299 -9.74 8.00 -12.18
CA ILE A 299 -9.93 6.97 -13.20
C ILE A 299 -9.51 7.60 -14.53
N PRO A 300 -8.61 7.00 -15.30
CA PRO A 300 -8.30 7.49 -16.64
C PRO A 300 -9.60 7.57 -17.44
N SER A 301 -9.69 8.54 -18.33
CA SER A 301 -10.85 8.65 -19.22
C SER A 301 -11.00 7.34 -19.99
N VAL A 302 -12.16 6.70 -19.82
CA VAL A 302 -12.47 5.38 -20.40
C VAL A 302 -12.29 5.43 -21.92
N GLY A 303 -11.61 4.45 -22.49
CA GLY A 303 -11.37 4.38 -23.93
C GLY A 303 -10.39 5.44 -24.47
N HIS A 304 -9.63 6.11 -23.58
CA HIS A 304 -8.72 7.19 -23.96
C HIS A 304 -7.33 6.99 -23.39
N ARG A 305 -6.36 7.63 -24.06
CA ARG A 305 -5.01 7.79 -23.54
C ARG A 305 -4.91 9.09 -22.76
N SER A 306 -4.26 9.02 -21.61
CA SER A 306 -4.06 10.16 -20.73
C SER A 306 -2.58 10.33 -20.43
N THR A 307 -2.13 11.58 -20.34
CA THR A 307 -0.79 11.91 -19.84
C THR A 307 -0.93 12.73 -18.57
N LEU A 308 -0.27 12.28 -17.54
CA LEU A 308 -0.29 12.87 -16.21
C LEU A 308 1.12 13.33 -15.85
N LEU A 309 1.26 14.54 -15.33
CA LEU A 309 2.53 15.12 -14.90
C LEU A 309 2.42 15.56 -13.44
N ASN A 310 3.41 15.22 -12.65
CA ASN A 310 3.52 15.65 -11.26
C ASN A 310 4.97 16.01 -10.93
N ALA A 311 5.15 17.10 -10.19
CA ALA A 311 6.44 17.49 -9.65
C ALA A 311 6.26 18.07 -8.24
N GLY A 312 7.25 17.91 -7.40
CA GLY A 312 7.16 18.40 -6.04
C GLY A 312 8.42 18.20 -5.22
N ILE A 313 8.26 18.46 -3.94
CA ILE A 313 9.27 18.29 -2.92
C ILE A 313 8.74 17.37 -1.82
N ASN A 314 9.57 16.44 -1.38
CA ASN A 314 9.37 15.66 -0.17
C ASN A 314 10.41 16.10 0.85
N PHE A 315 9.94 16.55 2.01
CA PHE A 315 10.76 17.01 3.10
C PHE A 315 10.43 16.27 4.39
N THR A 316 11.46 15.87 5.14
CA THR A 316 11.32 15.21 6.45
C THR A 316 12.12 15.97 7.50
N PHE A 317 11.58 16.11 8.68
CA PHE A 317 12.21 16.81 9.81
C PHE A 317 12.06 16.02 11.12
#